data_dc7340500b0dd96d6fe1b895b5250f89
#
_entry.id   dc7340500b0dd96d6fe1b895b5250f89
#
_cell.length_a   1.000
_cell.length_b   1.000
_cell.length_c   1.000
_cell.angle_alpha   90.00
_cell.angle_beta   90.00
_cell.angle_gamma   90.00
#
_symmetry.space_group_name_H-M   'P 1'
#
loop_
_entity.id
_entity.type
_entity.pdbx_description
1 polymer ?
#
loop_
_entity_poly.entity_id
_entity_poly.type
_entity_poly.pdbx_seq_one_letter_code
_entity_poly.pdbx_strand_id
1 'polypeptide(L)'
;MFHRPLFSGAATLFLTSCSGDLSALDPAGPYADAIANLWWIMLAGALAILLLVIVLFGLVLFRPGFGRGLSVKGWMIAGGLFLPVPVLVALMTYGMAQGEFLIGAWQKEPVVARVEANSAMWRWEFRY
;
A
#
# COMPACT_ATOMS: atom_id res chain seq x y z
N MET A 1 -29.19 -3.91 -27.59
CA MET A 1 -28.78 -5.14 -26.88
C MET A 1 -27.32 -5.46 -27.22
N PHE A 2 -26.33 -4.49 -27.07
CA PHE A 2 -24.97 -4.61 -27.59
C PHE A 2 -23.92 -3.89 -26.71
N HIS A 3 -23.94 -4.06 -25.36
CA HIS A 3 -22.93 -3.42 -24.50
C HIS A 3 -22.19 -4.37 -23.54
N ARG A 4 -22.24 -5.68 -23.74
CA ARG A 4 -21.59 -6.64 -22.83
C ARG A 4 -20.11 -6.99 -23.10
N PRO A 5 -19.53 -6.91 -24.31
CA PRO A 5 -18.14 -7.35 -24.52
C PRO A 5 -17.06 -6.31 -24.16
N LEU A 6 -17.38 -5.01 -24.10
CA LEU A 6 -16.38 -3.96 -23.82
C LEU A 6 -15.91 -3.94 -22.36
N PHE A 7 -16.78 -4.28 -21.40
CA PHE A 7 -16.41 -4.35 -19.99
C PHE A 7 -15.54 -5.56 -19.65
N SER A 8 -15.73 -6.69 -20.31
CA SER A 8 -14.89 -7.89 -20.09
C SER A 8 -13.46 -7.69 -20.62
N GLY A 9 -13.29 -7.00 -21.75
CA GLY A 9 -11.96 -6.74 -22.33
C GLY A 9 -11.13 -5.75 -21.51
N ALA A 10 -11.76 -4.75 -20.92
CA ALA A 10 -11.06 -3.80 -20.05
C ALA A 10 -10.58 -4.44 -18.74
N ALA A 11 -11.38 -5.31 -18.13
CA ALA A 11 -11.02 -5.99 -16.88
C ALA A 11 -9.82 -6.94 -17.04
N THR A 12 -9.69 -7.61 -18.19
CA THR A 12 -8.56 -8.52 -18.46
C THR A 12 -7.23 -7.78 -18.70
N LEU A 13 -7.27 -6.57 -19.23
CA LEU A 13 -6.05 -5.75 -19.44
C LEU A 13 -5.41 -5.28 -18.12
N PHE A 14 -6.19 -5.09 -17.07
CA PHE A 14 -5.66 -4.70 -15.76
C PHE A 14 -4.99 -5.87 -15.01
N LEU A 15 -5.32 -7.11 -15.32
CA LEU A 15 -4.79 -8.28 -14.62
C LEU A 15 -3.42 -8.75 -15.16
N THR A 16 -3.04 -8.36 -16.37
CA THR A 16 -1.78 -8.79 -17.00
C THR A 16 -0.57 -7.93 -16.65
N SER A 17 -0.77 -6.77 -16.00
CA SER A 17 0.32 -5.85 -15.67
C SER A 17 1.05 -6.17 -14.35
N CYS A 18 0.57 -7.16 -13.58
CA CYS A 18 1.13 -7.51 -12.27
C CYS A 18 2.19 -8.63 -12.31
N SER A 19 2.50 -9.19 -13.48
CA SER A 19 3.49 -10.26 -13.62
C SER A 19 4.43 -9.98 -14.79
N GLY A 20 5.73 -10.17 -14.60
CA GLY A 20 6.77 -9.97 -15.60
C GLY A 20 8.13 -9.74 -14.96
N ASP A 21 9.20 -9.85 -15.73
CA ASP A 21 10.61 -9.72 -15.28
C ASP A 21 10.94 -8.37 -14.61
N LEU A 22 10.07 -7.36 -14.77
CA LEU A 22 10.20 -6.04 -14.15
C LEU A 22 9.07 -5.76 -13.14
N SER A 23 8.38 -6.79 -12.67
CA SER A 23 7.30 -6.63 -11.70
C SER A 23 7.86 -6.23 -10.33
N ALA A 24 7.39 -5.12 -9.78
CA ALA A 24 7.70 -4.70 -8.41
C ALA A 24 7.14 -5.66 -7.35
N LEU A 25 6.25 -6.59 -7.73
CA LEU A 25 5.64 -7.59 -6.85
C LEU A 25 6.38 -8.93 -6.86
N ASP A 26 7.42 -9.07 -7.71
CA ASP A 26 8.32 -10.22 -7.75
C ASP A 26 9.73 -9.77 -7.35
N PRO A 27 10.01 -9.67 -6.04
CA PRO A 27 11.27 -9.13 -5.54
C PRO A 27 12.43 -10.07 -5.80
N ALA A 28 13.51 -9.57 -6.41
CA ALA A 28 14.72 -10.33 -6.73
C ALA A 28 15.78 -10.35 -5.60
N GLY A 29 15.46 -9.82 -4.39
CA GLY A 29 16.41 -9.78 -3.30
C GLY A 29 15.79 -9.43 -1.94
N PRO A 30 16.51 -9.67 -0.83
CA PRO A 30 15.97 -9.55 0.52
C PRO A 30 15.46 -8.14 0.88
N TYR A 31 16.08 -7.11 0.33
CA TYR A 31 15.64 -5.72 0.54
C TYR A 31 14.39 -5.39 -0.27
N ALA A 32 14.32 -5.87 -1.51
CA ALA A 32 13.13 -5.74 -2.33
C ALA A 32 11.94 -6.50 -1.74
N ASP A 33 12.19 -7.67 -1.14
CA ASP A 33 11.19 -8.49 -0.44
C ASP A 33 10.62 -7.77 0.79
N ALA A 34 11.47 -7.09 1.57
CA ALA A 34 11.01 -6.29 2.71
C ALA A 34 10.09 -5.13 2.26
N ILE A 35 10.41 -4.48 1.15
CA ILE A 35 9.59 -3.40 0.57
C ILE A 35 8.27 -3.96 0.00
N ALA A 36 8.30 -5.09 -0.69
CA ALA A 36 7.10 -5.76 -1.19
C ALA A 36 6.16 -6.19 -0.04
N ASN A 37 6.71 -6.68 1.05
CA ASN A 37 5.94 -7.04 2.24
C ASN A 37 5.27 -5.81 2.90
N LEU A 38 5.99 -4.69 3.01
CA LEU A 38 5.43 -3.42 3.45
C LEU A 38 4.25 -3.00 2.57
N TRP A 39 4.41 -3.11 1.24
CA TRP A 39 3.35 -2.79 0.29
C TRP A 39 2.10 -3.64 0.50
N TRP A 40 2.24 -4.95 0.73
CA TRP A 40 1.12 -5.86 1.00
C TRP A 40 0.39 -5.50 2.29
N ILE A 41 1.12 -5.16 3.35
CA ILE A 41 0.53 -4.72 4.62
C ILE A 41 -0.26 -3.43 4.43
N MET A 42 0.30 -2.45 3.71
CA MET A 42 -0.39 -1.19 3.39
C MET A 42 -1.65 -1.42 2.56
N LEU A 43 -1.58 -2.30 1.55
CA LEU A 43 -2.73 -2.66 0.72
C LEU A 43 -3.84 -3.32 1.55
N ALA A 44 -3.49 -4.28 2.39
CA ALA A 44 -4.45 -4.94 3.28
C ALA A 44 -5.13 -3.93 4.22
N GLY A 45 -4.35 -3.02 4.81
CA GLY A 45 -4.88 -1.93 5.64
C GLY A 45 -5.81 -0.99 4.89
N ALA A 46 -5.44 -0.60 3.68
CA ALA A 46 -6.27 0.26 2.83
C ALA A 46 -7.59 -0.42 2.44
N LEU A 47 -7.55 -1.71 2.09
CA LEU A 47 -8.76 -2.49 1.78
C LEU A 47 -9.66 -2.65 3.00
N ALA A 48 -9.09 -2.86 4.19
CA ALA A 48 -9.87 -2.95 5.43
C ALA A 48 -10.61 -1.65 5.73
N ILE A 49 -9.94 -0.50 5.58
CA ILE A 49 -10.56 0.83 5.77
C ILE A 49 -11.62 1.08 4.70
N LEU A 50 -11.35 0.74 3.45
CA LEU A 50 -12.33 0.88 2.36
C LEU A 50 -13.59 0.06 2.63
N LEU A 51 -13.45 -1.20 3.04
CA LEU A 51 -14.57 -2.07 3.40
C LEU A 51 -15.34 -1.51 4.59
N LEU A 52 -14.64 -1.02 5.62
CA LEU A 52 -15.28 -0.37 6.77
C LEU A 52 -16.17 0.79 6.32
N VAL A 53 -15.64 1.67 5.46
CA VAL A 53 -16.39 2.84 4.96
C VAL A 53 -17.59 2.40 4.12
N ILE A 54 -17.43 1.41 3.23
CA ILE A 54 -18.53 0.88 2.42
C ILE A 54 -19.63 0.28 3.31
N VAL A 55 -19.25 -0.49 4.33
CA VAL A 55 -20.21 -1.09 5.27
C VAL A 55 -20.94 -0.01 6.06
N LEU A 56 -20.23 0.98 6.60
CA LEU A 56 -20.86 2.10 7.33
C LEU A 56 -21.80 2.89 6.41
N PHE A 57 -21.40 3.15 5.19
CA PHE A 57 -22.23 3.83 4.20
C PHE A 57 -23.49 3.00 3.88
N GLY A 58 -23.33 1.70 3.66
CA GLY A 58 -24.46 0.80 3.47
C GLY A 58 -25.41 0.76 4.66
N LEU A 59 -24.89 0.72 5.90
CA LEU A 59 -25.71 0.77 7.11
C LEU A 59 -26.51 2.07 7.21
N VAL A 60 -25.92 3.21 6.85
CA VAL A 60 -26.63 4.50 6.84
C VAL A 60 -27.75 4.51 5.80
N LEU A 61 -27.52 3.93 4.61
CA LEU A 61 -28.52 3.88 3.53
C LEU A 61 -29.68 2.94 3.84
N PHE A 62 -29.38 1.73 4.34
CA PHE A 62 -30.37 0.66 4.46
C PHE A 62 -31.00 0.56 5.86
N ARG A 63 -30.45 1.24 6.88
CA ARG A 63 -31.00 1.27 8.23
C ARG A 63 -31.39 2.68 8.67
N PRO A 64 -32.63 3.10 8.43
CA PRO A 64 -33.12 4.41 8.89
C PRO A 64 -33.07 4.45 10.42
N GLY A 65 -32.18 5.30 10.95
CA GLY A 65 -31.96 5.43 12.40
C GLY A 65 -30.56 5.07 12.85
N PHE A 66 -29.74 4.44 12.01
CA PHE A 66 -28.34 4.20 12.30
C PHE A 66 -27.60 5.54 12.48
N GLY A 67 -26.93 5.72 13.62
CA GLY A 67 -26.18 6.94 13.91
C GLY A 67 -26.98 8.15 14.40
N ARG A 68 -28.31 8.05 14.57
CA ARG A 68 -29.13 9.16 15.11
C ARG A 68 -28.75 9.60 16.53
N GLY A 69 -28.09 8.74 17.29
CA GLY A 69 -27.61 9.06 18.65
C GLY A 69 -26.29 9.85 18.69
N LEU A 70 -25.60 9.98 17.55
CA LEU A 70 -24.36 10.72 17.45
C LEU A 70 -24.61 12.09 16.81
N SER A 71 -24.07 13.14 17.42
CA SER A 71 -24.09 14.47 16.81
C SER A 71 -23.25 14.49 15.52
N VAL A 72 -23.57 15.40 14.60
CA VAL A 72 -22.78 15.59 13.37
C VAL A 72 -21.30 15.84 13.69
N LYS A 73 -21.01 16.63 14.74
CA LYS A 73 -19.64 16.83 15.24
C LYS A 73 -18.98 15.52 15.69
N GLY A 74 -19.73 14.65 16.38
CA GLY A 74 -19.22 13.34 16.83
C GLY A 74 -18.81 12.45 15.65
N TRP A 75 -19.62 12.40 14.60
CA TRP A 75 -19.30 11.68 13.37
C TRP A 75 -18.06 12.23 12.67
N MET A 76 -17.95 13.56 12.57
CA MET A 76 -16.79 14.21 11.94
C MET A 76 -15.49 13.95 12.72
N ILE A 77 -15.54 14.01 14.06
CA ILE A 77 -14.37 13.75 14.90
C ILE A 77 -13.99 12.27 14.88
N ALA A 78 -14.97 11.38 15.02
CA ALA A 78 -14.72 9.94 15.04
C ALA A 78 -14.17 9.43 13.70
N GLY A 79 -14.79 9.81 12.58
CA GLY A 79 -14.36 9.38 11.25
C GLY A 79 -13.17 10.15 10.69
N GLY A 80 -13.10 11.46 10.95
CA GLY A 80 -12.07 12.33 10.39
C GLY A 80 -10.78 12.42 11.21
N LEU A 81 -10.82 12.15 12.52
CA LEU A 81 -9.65 12.28 13.38
C LEU A 81 -9.28 10.94 14.05
N PHE A 82 -10.23 10.32 14.73
CA PHE A 82 -9.96 9.11 15.52
C PHE A 82 -9.61 7.89 14.70
N LEU A 83 -10.04 7.81 13.46
CA LEU A 83 -9.70 6.70 12.57
C LEU A 83 -8.39 6.96 11.81
N PRO A 84 -8.18 8.10 11.13
CA PRO A 84 -6.96 8.33 10.34
C PRO A 84 -5.69 8.51 11.18
N VAL A 85 -5.78 9.22 12.33
CA VAL A 85 -4.59 9.54 13.12
C VAL A 85 -3.89 8.30 13.69
N PRO A 86 -4.55 7.35 14.36
CA PRO A 86 -3.89 6.14 14.83
C PRO A 86 -3.31 5.28 13.70
N VAL A 87 -4.01 5.20 12.56
CA VAL A 87 -3.52 4.46 11.39
C VAL A 87 -2.26 5.12 10.84
N LEU A 88 -2.24 6.44 10.71
CA LEU A 88 -1.08 7.18 10.23
C LEU A 88 0.12 7.03 11.16
N VAL A 89 -0.10 7.15 12.48
CA VAL A 89 0.96 6.96 13.48
C VAL A 89 1.51 5.54 13.43
N ALA A 90 0.65 4.53 13.34
CA ALA A 90 1.07 3.13 13.25
C ALA A 90 1.88 2.85 11.97
N LEU A 91 1.44 3.37 10.83
CA LEU A 91 2.17 3.23 9.55
C LEU A 91 3.50 3.97 9.58
N MET A 92 3.53 5.17 10.16
CA MET A 92 4.77 5.96 10.26
C MET A 92 5.80 5.28 11.17
N THR A 93 5.39 4.80 12.34
CA THR A 93 6.28 4.07 13.26
C THR A 93 6.78 2.77 12.65
N TYR A 94 5.92 2.02 11.98
CA TYR A 94 6.29 0.80 11.28
C TYR A 94 7.27 1.07 10.13
N GLY A 95 6.99 2.07 9.30
CA GLY A 95 7.86 2.45 8.18
C GLY A 95 9.25 2.92 8.65
N MET A 96 9.32 3.70 9.73
CA MET A 96 10.60 4.11 10.33
C MET A 96 11.39 2.92 10.86
N ALA A 97 10.74 2.00 11.59
CA ALA A 97 11.38 0.80 12.11
C ALA A 97 11.94 -0.10 10.99
N GLN A 98 11.22 -0.24 9.88
CA GLN A 98 11.70 -0.96 8.71
C GLN A 98 12.86 -0.24 8.03
N GLY A 99 12.81 1.09 7.93
CA GLY A 99 13.90 1.89 7.39
C GLY A 99 15.20 1.75 8.19
N GLU A 100 15.12 1.80 9.51
CA GLU A 100 16.27 1.58 10.40
C GLU A 100 16.85 0.17 10.28
N PHE A 101 16.01 -0.84 10.15
CA PHE A 101 16.43 -2.22 9.92
C PHE A 101 17.20 -2.36 8.60
N LEU A 102 16.70 -1.75 7.52
CA LEU A 102 17.36 -1.77 6.21
C LEU A 102 18.72 -1.06 6.25
N ILE A 103 18.81 0.11 6.88
CA ILE A 103 20.07 0.86 7.02
C ILE A 103 21.04 0.13 7.95
N GLY A 104 20.57 -0.43 9.06
CA GLY A 104 21.38 -1.17 10.02
C GLY A 104 21.96 -2.48 9.48
N ALA A 105 21.27 -3.14 8.55
CA ALA A 105 21.75 -4.37 7.92
C ALA A 105 22.99 -4.13 7.05
N TRP A 106 23.12 -2.96 6.45
CA TRP A 106 24.30 -2.59 5.65
C TRP A 106 25.61 -2.49 6.47
N GLN A 107 25.50 -2.31 7.79
CA GLN A 107 26.67 -2.11 8.66
C GLN A 107 27.19 -3.38 9.32
N LYS A 108 26.44 -4.47 9.27
CA LYS A 108 26.74 -5.68 10.06
C LYS A 108 27.35 -6.84 9.28
N GLU A 109 27.24 -6.84 7.97
CA GLU A 109 27.80 -7.90 7.14
C GLU A 109 29.13 -7.49 6.50
N PRO A 110 30.09 -8.44 6.38
CA PRO A 110 31.34 -8.16 5.69
C PRO A 110 31.05 -7.81 4.22
N VAL A 111 31.63 -6.71 3.76
CA VAL A 111 31.48 -6.26 2.37
C VAL A 111 32.14 -7.28 1.45
N VAL A 112 31.32 -8.03 0.71
CA VAL A 112 31.77 -9.05 -0.27
C VAL A 112 32.20 -8.40 -1.58
N ALA A 113 31.50 -7.35 -2.00
CA ALA A 113 31.83 -6.60 -3.21
C ALA A 113 31.32 -5.16 -3.06
N ARG A 114 32.05 -4.22 -3.64
CA ARG A 114 31.63 -2.82 -3.73
C ARG A 114 31.26 -2.54 -5.17
N VAL A 115 30.00 -2.18 -5.41
CA VAL A 115 29.46 -1.81 -6.71
C VAL A 115 29.09 -0.34 -6.68
N GLU A 116 29.62 0.44 -7.60
CA GLU A 116 29.30 1.83 -7.77
C GLU A 116 28.13 1.97 -8.76
N ALA A 117 26.99 2.47 -8.30
CA ALA A 117 25.82 2.68 -9.12
C ALA A 117 25.70 4.17 -9.51
N ASN A 118 25.88 4.50 -10.75
CA ASN A 118 25.71 5.84 -11.30
C ASN A 118 24.41 5.94 -12.08
N SER A 119 23.59 6.94 -11.78
CA SER A 119 22.37 7.23 -12.53
C SER A 119 22.54 8.51 -13.36
N ALA A 120 22.28 8.44 -14.66
CA ALA A 120 22.28 9.60 -15.55
C ALA A 120 21.18 9.45 -16.59
N MET A 121 20.26 10.42 -16.70
CA MET A 121 19.26 10.55 -17.77
C MET A 121 18.63 9.21 -18.20
N TRP A 122 17.87 8.55 -17.30
CA TRP A 122 17.16 7.29 -17.57
C TRP A 122 18.04 6.05 -17.77
N ARG A 123 19.37 6.14 -17.53
CA ARG A 123 20.32 5.05 -17.61
C ARG A 123 20.98 4.81 -16.26
N TRP A 124 21.11 3.54 -15.90
CA TRP A 124 21.91 3.08 -14.77
C TRP A 124 23.21 2.45 -15.28
N GLU A 125 24.32 2.83 -14.70
CA GLU A 125 25.65 2.24 -14.99
C GLU A 125 26.21 1.68 -13.68
N PHE A 126 26.56 0.40 -13.70
CA PHE A 126 27.14 -0.30 -12.56
C PHE A 126 28.60 -0.59 -12.84
N ARG A 127 29.48 -0.20 -11.90
CA ARG A 127 30.92 -0.50 -11.96
C ARG A 127 31.26 -1.42 -10.80
N TYR A 128 31.90 -2.53 -11.14
CA TYR A 128 32.34 -3.55 -10.21
C TYR A 128 33.81 -3.37 -9.84
#